data_e2e9465f553ed3238a3c54242be79a2e
#
_entry.id   e2e9465f553ed3238a3c54242be79a2e
#
_cell.length_a   1.000
_cell.length_b   1.000
_cell.length_c   1.000
_cell.angle_alpha   90.00
_cell.angle_beta   90.00
_cell.angle_gamma   90.00
#
_symmetry.space_group_name_H-M   'P 1'
#
loop_
_entity.id
_entity.type
_entity.pdbx_description
1 polymer ?
#
loop_
_entity_poly.entity_id
_entity_poly.type
_entity_poly.pdbx_seq_one_letter_code
_entity_poly.pdbx_strand_id
1 'polypeptide(L)'
;MKVGVNLINFGPSANAANLRRWAEIAEALGYHMLMTSDHVTVTADVQARYPAPFHEPLTTMGWLAGITKKILIGTTVIILPYRSPLEIAGAFANIDQLSGGRCILGIGVGWAQQEFAALNVPFNRRGAMTNEYLAAIRELWTNEVASFDGEYVRFRDVRSSPRPVQDPHPPIWVGGASDAAMRRAVCYGSGWHPIRIKVSWLRDTGIPRLTEIAAAEGLPVPALCPRIRLRLTDAPLPEGDRIAGEGTVEQVLGDMRALEALGCTHVLLDTYYDDIEATRNVEASWRMLAVMAEQVLDLANETVR
;
A
#
# COMPACT_ATOMS: atom_id res chain seq x y z
N MET A 1 4.39 -16.71 -2.74
CA MET A 1 3.68 -15.45 -2.35
C MET A 1 4.68 -14.43 -1.80
N LYS A 2 4.77 -13.24 -2.38
CA LYS A 2 5.69 -12.19 -1.91
C LYS A 2 5.16 -11.52 -0.65
N VAL A 3 6.02 -11.27 0.33
CA VAL A 3 5.64 -10.64 1.59
C VAL A 3 6.43 -9.34 1.79
N GLY A 4 5.74 -8.29 2.17
CA GLY A 4 6.32 -6.98 2.44
C GLY A 4 5.92 -6.43 3.80
N VAL A 5 6.41 -5.23 4.08
CA VAL A 5 6.28 -4.57 5.38
C VAL A 5 5.74 -3.14 5.20
N ASN A 6 4.75 -2.77 6.00
CA ASN A 6 4.38 -1.37 6.18
C ASN A 6 5.43 -0.70 7.06
N LEU A 7 6.18 0.24 6.49
CA LEU A 7 7.08 1.10 7.24
C LEU A 7 6.25 2.12 8.02
N ILE A 8 6.40 2.16 9.34
CA ILE A 8 5.73 3.17 10.17
C ILE A 8 6.47 4.51 10.01
N ASN A 9 6.01 5.31 9.02
CA ASN A 9 6.60 6.62 8.71
C ASN A 9 5.96 7.77 9.50
N PHE A 10 5.32 7.46 10.62
CA PHE A 10 4.65 8.41 11.49
C PHE A 10 4.85 8.06 12.97
N GLY A 11 4.54 9.02 13.85
CA GLY A 11 4.62 8.85 15.30
C GLY A 11 6.00 9.17 15.88
N PRO A 12 6.10 9.16 17.24
CA PRO A 12 7.27 9.65 17.95
C PRO A 12 8.61 8.99 17.60
N SER A 13 8.59 7.72 17.17
CA SER A 13 9.81 7.00 16.74
C SER A 13 10.11 7.12 15.25
N ALA A 14 9.27 7.81 14.47
CA ALA A 14 9.55 8.05 13.05
C ALA A 14 10.60 9.15 12.90
N ASN A 15 11.85 8.75 12.79
CA ASN A 15 13.01 9.60 12.53
C ASN A 15 13.95 8.95 11.52
N ALA A 16 14.88 9.69 10.96
CA ALA A 16 15.74 9.20 9.89
C ALA A 16 16.53 7.93 10.25
N ALA A 17 16.98 7.79 11.50
CA ALA A 17 17.72 6.60 11.96
C ALA A 17 16.79 5.35 11.97
N ASN A 18 15.61 5.47 12.54
CA ASN A 18 14.65 4.37 12.61
C ASN A 18 14.06 4.01 11.23
N LEU A 19 13.76 5.00 10.39
CA LEU A 19 13.30 4.73 9.02
C LEU A 19 14.38 4.00 8.20
N ARG A 20 15.65 4.38 8.35
CA ARG A 20 16.78 3.63 7.77
C ARG A 20 16.85 2.21 8.31
N ARG A 21 16.72 2.04 9.63
CA ARG A 21 16.80 0.73 10.28
C ARG A 21 15.66 -0.19 9.83
N TRP A 22 14.45 0.34 9.60
CA TRP A 22 13.35 -0.40 8.96
C TRP A 22 13.75 -0.98 7.60
N ALA A 23 14.36 -0.15 6.74
CA ALA A 23 14.78 -0.57 5.42
C ALA A 23 15.88 -1.63 5.48
N GLU A 24 16.90 -1.43 6.34
CA GLU A 24 17.99 -2.38 6.54
C GLU A 24 17.51 -3.74 7.06
N ILE A 25 16.62 -3.75 8.06
CA ILE A 25 16.04 -4.98 8.62
C ILE A 25 15.18 -5.69 7.58
N ALA A 26 14.28 -4.98 6.91
CA ALA A 26 13.40 -5.58 5.91
C ALA A 26 14.21 -6.21 4.76
N GLU A 27 15.22 -5.51 4.25
CA GLU A 27 16.07 -6.01 3.16
C GLU A 27 16.98 -7.15 3.63
N ALA A 28 17.55 -7.08 4.84
CA ALA A 28 18.42 -8.12 5.41
C ALA A 28 17.65 -9.42 5.72
N LEU A 29 16.40 -9.33 6.17
CA LEU A 29 15.54 -10.49 6.40
C LEU A 29 14.99 -11.09 5.10
N GLY A 30 15.12 -10.40 3.96
CA GLY A 30 14.68 -10.87 2.66
C GLY A 30 13.23 -10.51 2.32
N TYR A 31 12.61 -9.56 3.03
CA TYR A 31 11.28 -9.06 2.65
C TYR A 31 11.29 -8.45 1.25
N HIS A 32 10.21 -8.64 0.51
CA HIS A 32 10.13 -8.29 -0.91
C HIS A 32 9.77 -6.84 -1.16
N MET A 33 9.05 -6.19 -0.21
CA MET A 33 8.64 -4.79 -0.38
C MET A 33 8.57 -4.04 0.96
N LEU A 34 8.78 -2.73 0.88
CA LEU A 34 8.66 -1.79 1.97
C LEU A 34 7.75 -0.65 1.52
N MET A 35 6.64 -0.43 2.20
CA MET A 35 5.62 0.52 1.78
C MET A 35 5.35 1.57 2.85
N THR A 36 5.09 2.81 2.44
CA THR A 36 4.83 3.97 3.31
C THR A 36 3.36 4.38 3.28
N SER A 37 2.87 4.92 4.40
CA SER A 37 1.52 5.49 4.51
C SER A 37 1.52 6.98 4.17
N ASP A 38 0.35 7.55 3.85
CA ASP A 38 0.21 8.95 3.43
C ASP A 38 -0.77 9.73 4.30
N HIS A 39 -0.30 10.88 4.77
CA HIS A 39 -1.06 12.06 5.16
C HIS A 39 -0.19 13.30 4.85
N VAL A 40 -0.81 14.34 4.28
CA VAL A 40 -0.11 15.58 3.90
C VAL A 40 0.01 16.52 5.10
N THR A 41 -1.04 16.59 5.92
CA THR A 41 -1.06 17.40 7.14
C THR A 41 -1.78 16.68 8.27
N VAL A 42 -1.27 16.86 9.49
CA VAL A 42 -1.80 16.19 10.67
C VAL A 42 -2.90 17.03 11.30
N THR A 43 -4.13 16.84 10.81
CA THR A 43 -5.34 17.42 11.39
C THR A 43 -5.82 16.62 12.61
N ALA A 44 -6.80 17.11 13.36
CA ALA A 44 -7.24 16.45 14.60
C ALA A 44 -7.81 15.03 14.34
N ASP A 45 -8.52 14.82 13.24
CA ASP A 45 -9.02 13.48 12.85
C ASP A 45 -7.89 12.55 12.42
N VAL A 46 -6.83 13.06 11.79
CA VAL A 46 -5.61 12.30 11.48
C VAL A 46 -4.87 11.97 12.76
N GLN A 47 -4.60 12.95 13.62
CA GLN A 47 -3.83 12.77 14.85
C GLN A 47 -4.46 11.78 15.82
N ALA A 48 -5.78 11.66 15.82
CA ALA A 48 -6.48 10.67 16.64
C ALA A 48 -6.11 9.21 16.31
N ARG A 49 -5.59 8.96 15.10
CA ARG A 49 -5.17 7.64 14.62
C ARG A 49 -3.68 7.54 14.34
N TYR A 50 -3.09 8.58 13.79
CA TYR A 50 -1.71 8.61 13.31
C TYR A 50 -0.99 9.80 13.95
N PRO A 51 -0.27 9.57 15.08
CA PRO A 51 0.38 10.67 15.78
C PRO A 51 1.52 11.29 14.95
N ALA A 52 1.75 12.57 15.19
CA ALA A 52 2.88 13.29 14.61
C ALA A 52 4.24 12.80 15.20
N PRO A 53 5.37 12.98 14.47
CA PRO A 53 5.44 13.50 13.10
C PRO A 53 4.89 12.52 12.07
N PHE A 54 4.56 13.00 10.87
CA PHE A 54 4.20 12.16 9.73
C PHE A 54 5.12 12.51 8.57
N HIS A 55 5.96 11.58 8.14
CA HIS A 55 6.88 11.81 7.03
C HIS A 55 6.16 11.62 5.70
N GLU A 56 6.30 12.59 4.80
CA GLU A 56 5.68 12.61 3.48
C GLU A 56 6.17 11.41 2.64
N PRO A 57 5.26 10.62 2.04
CA PRO A 57 5.62 9.34 1.43
C PRO A 57 6.51 9.46 0.20
N LEU A 58 6.31 10.43 -0.70
CA LEU A 58 7.09 10.53 -1.94
C LEU A 58 8.56 10.88 -1.65
N THR A 59 8.78 11.83 -0.74
CA THR A 59 10.12 12.20 -0.25
C THR A 59 10.79 11.01 0.44
N THR A 60 10.03 10.30 1.28
CA THR A 60 10.52 9.11 1.99
C THR A 60 10.88 8.00 0.99
N MET A 61 10.04 7.74 -0.02
CA MET A 61 10.34 6.76 -1.07
C MET A 61 11.57 7.12 -1.90
N GLY A 62 11.74 8.39 -2.27
CA GLY A 62 12.94 8.85 -2.98
C GLY A 62 14.21 8.60 -2.18
N TRP A 63 14.16 8.87 -0.85
CA TRP A 63 15.25 8.58 0.04
C TRP A 63 15.49 7.07 0.21
N LEU A 64 14.45 6.26 0.36
CA LEU A 64 14.52 4.79 0.43
C LEU A 64 15.12 4.20 -0.85
N ALA A 65 14.78 4.74 -2.03
CA ALA A 65 15.35 4.32 -3.31
C ALA A 65 16.89 4.42 -3.32
N GLY A 66 17.44 5.48 -2.71
CA GLY A 66 18.88 5.70 -2.63
C GLY A 66 19.62 4.84 -1.60
N ILE A 67 18.92 4.35 -0.56
CA ILE A 67 19.57 3.59 0.54
C ILE A 67 19.29 2.08 0.48
N THR A 68 18.37 1.63 -0.35
CA THR A 68 18.04 0.20 -0.57
C THR A 68 18.53 -0.28 -1.93
N LYS A 69 18.67 -1.61 -2.11
CA LYS A 69 19.25 -2.17 -3.34
C LYS A 69 18.30 -3.11 -4.09
N LYS A 70 17.48 -3.89 -3.36
CA LYS A 70 16.67 -4.97 -3.95
C LYS A 70 15.20 -4.86 -3.64
N ILE A 71 14.85 -4.40 -2.43
CA ILE A 71 13.50 -4.35 -1.94
C ILE A 71 12.65 -3.41 -2.80
N LEU A 72 11.44 -3.83 -3.15
CA LEU A 72 10.45 -2.96 -3.79
C LEU A 72 10.03 -1.87 -2.80
N ILE A 73 9.77 -0.68 -3.31
CA ILE A 73 9.31 0.46 -2.49
C ILE A 73 7.98 0.97 -3.02
N GLY A 74 7.07 1.33 -2.12
CA GLY A 74 5.74 1.75 -2.55
C GLY A 74 4.96 2.52 -1.49
N THR A 75 3.70 2.76 -1.81
CA THR A 75 2.75 3.41 -0.90
C THR A 75 1.60 2.48 -0.52
N THR A 76 1.16 2.58 0.74
CA THR A 76 0.05 1.78 1.30
C THR A 76 -0.86 2.62 2.19
N VAL A 77 -1.56 3.59 1.65
CA VAL A 77 -1.69 4.01 0.24
C VAL A 77 -1.50 5.51 0.13
N ILE A 78 -1.10 6.03 -1.03
CA ILE A 78 -1.17 7.47 -1.27
C ILE A 78 -2.63 7.90 -1.43
N ILE A 79 -3.01 9.01 -0.83
CA ILE A 79 -4.36 9.57 -0.96
C ILE A 79 -4.37 10.43 -2.24
N LEU A 80 -4.78 9.79 -3.33
CA LEU A 80 -4.58 10.35 -4.67
C LEU A 80 -5.21 11.75 -4.88
N PRO A 81 -6.41 12.05 -4.33
CA PRO A 81 -7.01 13.38 -4.49
C PRO A 81 -6.25 14.54 -3.83
N TYR A 82 -5.27 14.28 -2.96
CA TYR A 82 -4.55 15.35 -2.25
C TYR A 82 -3.51 16.07 -3.11
N ARG A 83 -3.10 15.49 -4.24
CA ARG A 83 -2.04 16.02 -5.10
C ARG A 83 -2.46 16.02 -6.57
N SER A 84 -1.82 16.86 -7.38
CA SER A 84 -2.01 16.81 -8.83
C SER A 84 -1.59 15.46 -9.40
N PRO A 85 -2.37 14.84 -10.30
CA PRO A 85 -1.97 13.60 -10.96
C PRO A 85 -0.70 13.76 -11.81
N LEU A 86 -0.39 14.96 -12.30
CA LEU A 86 0.86 15.25 -13.01
C LEU A 86 2.07 15.16 -12.06
N GLU A 87 1.93 15.71 -10.83
CA GLU A 87 2.98 15.58 -9.80
C GLU A 87 3.20 14.13 -9.41
N ILE A 88 2.12 13.37 -9.16
CA ILE A 88 2.22 11.94 -8.82
C ILE A 88 2.87 11.16 -9.95
N ALA A 89 2.44 11.37 -11.20
CA ALA A 89 3.03 10.69 -12.35
C ALA A 89 4.53 10.99 -12.49
N GLY A 90 4.90 12.27 -12.36
CA GLY A 90 6.30 12.68 -12.42
C GLY A 90 7.14 12.14 -11.27
N ALA A 91 6.66 12.25 -10.03
CA ALA A 91 7.37 11.76 -8.84
C ALA A 91 7.61 10.24 -8.90
N PHE A 92 6.56 9.46 -9.21
CA PHE A 92 6.71 8.01 -9.33
C PHE A 92 7.61 7.59 -10.48
N ALA A 93 7.54 8.26 -11.63
CA ALA A 93 8.46 8.00 -12.75
C ALA A 93 9.93 8.27 -12.35
N ASN A 94 10.18 9.38 -11.63
CA ASN A 94 11.50 9.67 -11.11
C ASN A 94 11.99 8.63 -10.09
N ILE A 95 11.15 8.27 -9.12
CA ILE A 95 11.51 7.27 -8.11
C ILE A 95 11.75 5.90 -8.78
N ASP A 96 10.95 5.56 -9.79
CA ASP A 96 11.11 4.33 -10.56
C ASP A 96 12.45 4.29 -11.28
N GLN A 97 12.85 5.37 -11.97
CA GLN A 97 14.17 5.52 -12.58
C GLN A 97 15.29 5.42 -11.55
N LEU A 98 15.21 6.18 -10.46
CA LEU A 98 16.25 6.24 -9.42
C LEU A 98 16.38 4.92 -8.65
N SER A 99 15.32 4.14 -8.54
CA SER A 99 15.33 2.83 -7.90
C SER A 99 15.66 1.67 -8.85
N GLY A 100 15.72 1.92 -10.18
CA GLY A 100 15.91 0.87 -11.17
C GLY A 100 14.70 -0.06 -11.33
N GLY A 101 13.49 0.51 -11.33
CA GLY A 101 12.25 -0.24 -11.56
C GLY A 101 11.69 -0.95 -10.31
N ARG A 102 11.87 -0.37 -9.12
CA ARG A 102 11.42 -0.97 -7.85
C ARG A 102 10.19 -0.29 -7.23
N CYS A 103 9.43 0.49 -7.99
CA CYS A 103 8.28 1.22 -7.49
C CYS A 103 6.96 0.44 -7.57
N ILE A 104 6.09 0.65 -6.56
CA ILE A 104 4.67 0.24 -6.55
C ILE A 104 3.83 1.47 -6.15
N LEU A 105 2.87 1.85 -6.99
CA LEU A 105 1.90 2.89 -6.67
C LEU A 105 0.67 2.29 -5.98
N GLY A 106 0.63 2.28 -4.67
CA GLY A 106 -0.57 1.96 -3.90
C GLY A 106 -1.41 3.23 -3.68
N ILE A 107 -2.69 3.19 -4.06
CA ILE A 107 -3.60 4.36 -3.98
C ILE A 107 -4.83 4.09 -3.14
N GLY A 108 -5.34 5.16 -2.54
CA GLY A 108 -6.62 5.22 -1.85
C GLY A 108 -7.34 6.55 -2.10
N VAL A 109 -8.62 6.58 -1.73
CA VAL A 109 -9.46 7.78 -1.91
C VAL A 109 -9.42 8.74 -0.72
N GLY A 110 -8.87 8.31 0.42
CA GLY A 110 -8.84 9.10 1.66
C GLY A 110 -10.15 9.06 2.48
N TRP A 111 -10.01 9.44 3.75
CA TRP A 111 -11.09 9.40 4.74
C TRP A 111 -11.16 10.63 5.65
N ALA A 112 -10.04 11.35 5.85
CA ALA A 112 -9.89 12.44 6.82
C ALA A 112 -10.53 13.74 6.29
N GLN A 113 -11.77 14.02 6.70
CA GLN A 113 -12.52 15.19 6.19
C GLN A 113 -11.84 16.52 6.50
N GLN A 114 -11.23 16.66 7.68
CA GLN A 114 -10.53 17.89 8.06
C GLN A 114 -9.28 18.11 7.19
N GLU A 115 -8.58 17.05 6.82
CA GLU A 115 -7.44 17.15 5.93
C GLU A 115 -7.86 17.52 4.50
N PHE A 116 -8.96 16.95 3.98
CA PHE A 116 -9.55 17.38 2.71
C PHE A 116 -9.90 18.87 2.72
N ALA A 117 -10.51 19.36 3.81
CA ALA A 117 -10.86 20.77 3.97
C ALA A 117 -9.61 21.66 4.01
N ALA A 118 -8.57 21.26 4.76
CA ALA A 118 -7.31 22.00 4.85
C ALA A 118 -6.57 22.10 3.51
N LEU A 119 -6.71 21.07 2.66
CA LEU A 119 -6.13 21.03 1.32
C LEU A 119 -7.02 21.66 0.24
N ASN A 120 -8.20 22.17 0.60
CA ASN A 120 -9.21 22.68 -0.33
C ASN A 120 -9.65 21.66 -1.39
N VAL A 121 -9.69 20.38 -1.04
CA VAL A 121 -10.11 19.28 -1.92
C VAL A 121 -11.54 18.87 -1.57
N PRO A 122 -12.47 18.75 -2.54
CA PRO A 122 -13.87 18.41 -2.26
C PRO A 122 -14.02 16.94 -1.84
N PHE A 123 -14.27 16.69 -0.56
CA PHE A 123 -14.37 15.35 0.04
C PHE A 123 -15.38 14.45 -0.66
N ASN A 124 -16.54 14.97 -1.04
CA ASN A 124 -17.61 14.22 -1.70
C ASN A 124 -17.30 13.84 -3.17
N ARG A 125 -16.26 14.40 -3.76
CA ARG A 125 -15.81 14.12 -5.13
C ARG A 125 -14.59 13.21 -5.17
N ARG A 126 -14.00 12.84 -4.02
CA ARG A 126 -12.74 12.09 -3.93
C ARG A 126 -12.70 10.81 -4.76
N GLY A 127 -13.83 10.07 -4.85
CA GLY A 127 -13.89 8.84 -5.66
C GLY A 127 -13.83 9.10 -7.16
N ALA A 128 -14.58 10.09 -7.65
CA ALA A 128 -14.58 10.49 -9.06
C ALA A 128 -13.20 11.07 -9.46
N MET A 129 -12.65 11.97 -8.62
CA MET A 129 -11.29 12.51 -8.81
C MET A 129 -10.25 11.40 -8.91
N THR A 130 -10.30 10.40 -8.01
CA THR A 130 -9.36 9.28 -8.03
C THR A 130 -9.43 8.48 -9.33
N ASN A 131 -10.63 8.22 -9.84
CA ASN A 131 -10.81 7.50 -11.11
C ASN A 131 -10.17 8.26 -12.27
N GLU A 132 -10.46 9.54 -12.36
CA GLU A 132 -9.92 10.42 -13.41
C GLU A 132 -8.42 10.59 -13.30
N TYR A 133 -7.89 10.78 -12.09
CA TYR A 133 -6.45 10.90 -11.83
C TYR A 133 -5.67 9.63 -12.20
N LEU A 134 -6.24 8.46 -11.95
CA LEU A 134 -5.63 7.18 -12.39
C LEU A 134 -5.56 7.07 -13.92
N ALA A 135 -6.64 7.47 -14.60
CA ALA A 135 -6.64 7.49 -16.06
C ALA A 135 -5.59 8.47 -16.61
N ALA A 136 -5.52 9.68 -16.04
CA ALA A 136 -4.54 10.69 -16.42
C ALA A 136 -3.08 10.26 -16.16
N ILE A 137 -2.82 9.61 -15.03
CA ILE A 137 -1.49 9.07 -14.68
C ILE A 137 -1.07 7.98 -15.69
N ARG A 138 -1.97 7.06 -16.01
CA ARG A 138 -1.68 6.03 -17.02
C ARG A 138 -1.39 6.64 -18.38
N GLU A 139 -2.18 7.65 -18.80
CA GLU A 139 -1.95 8.39 -20.04
C GLU A 139 -0.54 9.02 -20.07
N LEU A 140 -0.12 9.68 -18.98
CA LEU A 140 1.21 10.26 -18.86
C LEU A 140 2.35 9.24 -18.88
N TRP A 141 2.13 8.02 -18.38
CA TRP A 141 3.17 6.99 -18.33
C TRP A 141 3.30 6.19 -19.60
N THR A 142 2.21 6.00 -20.35
CA THR A 142 2.18 5.11 -21.51
C THR A 142 2.36 5.83 -22.85
N ASN A 143 2.07 7.14 -22.92
CA ASN A 143 2.20 7.91 -24.15
C ASN A 143 3.41 8.85 -24.11
N GLU A 144 4.10 9.00 -25.26
CA GLU A 144 5.22 9.95 -25.38
C GLU A 144 4.76 11.39 -25.29
N VAL A 145 3.64 11.68 -25.90
CA VAL A 145 2.93 12.96 -25.82
C VAL A 145 1.51 12.67 -25.34
N ALA A 146 1.21 13.09 -24.14
CA ALA A 146 -0.04 12.81 -23.47
C ALA A 146 -1.00 13.99 -23.54
N SER A 147 -2.29 13.70 -23.70
CA SER A 147 -3.36 14.69 -23.61
C SER A 147 -4.53 14.08 -22.87
N PHE A 148 -5.15 14.85 -21.98
CA PHE A 148 -6.29 14.39 -21.19
C PHE A 148 -7.29 15.51 -21.00
N ASP A 149 -8.58 15.23 -21.18
CA ASP A 149 -9.68 16.20 -21.07
C ASP A 149 -10.75 15.68 -20.11
N GLY A 150 -10.53 15.90 -18.80
CA GLY A 150 -11.41 15.49 -17.73
C GLY A 150 -12.15 16.65 -17.05
N GLU A 151 -12.94 16.31 -16.03
CA GLU A 151 -13.64 17.27 -15.17
C GLU A 151 -12.67 17.91 -14.16
N TYR A 152 -11.75 17.11 -13.57
CA TYR A 152 -10.86 17.52 -12.48
C TYR A 152 -9.44 17.79 -12.92
N VAL A 153 -9.01 17.23 -14.06
CA VAL A 153 -7.69 17.47 -14.62
C VAL A 153 -7.77 17.56 -16.14
N ARG A 154 -7.06 18.54 -16.69
CA ARG A 154 -6.98 18.75 -18.13
C ARG A 154 -5.59 19.19 -18.52
N PHE A 155 -5.01 18.54 -19.53
CA PHE A 155 -3.74 18.93 -20.12
C PHE A 155 -3.69 18.52 -21.58
N ARG A 156 -2.83 19.19 -22.36
CA ARG A 156 -2.68 18.92 -23.77
C ARG A 156 -1.21 18.96 -24.17
N ASP A 157 -0.81 18.00 -25.01
CA ASP A 157 0.52 17.88 -25.60
C ASP A 157 1.68 17.89 -24.56
N VAL A 158 1.46 17.22 -23.42
CA VAL A 158 2.42 17.14 -22.33
C VAL A 158 3.35 15.93 -22.54
N ARG A 159 4.66 16.15 -22.38
CA ARG A 159 5.66 15.08 -22.30
C ARG A 159 6.00 14.80 -20.84
N SER A 160 5.74 13.58 -20.37
CA SER A 160 6.21 13.09 -19.09
C SER A 160 7.67 12.61 -19.24
N SER A 161 8.60 13.33 -18.61
CA SER A 161 10.04 13.00 -18.68
C SER A 161 10.70 13.24 -17.32
N PRO A 162 11.40 12.23 -16.76
CA PRO A 162 11.56 10.90 -17.32
C PRO A 162 10.25 10.09 -17.33
N ARG A 163 10.20 9.04 -18.15
CA ARG A 163 9.17 8.01 -18.08
C ARG A 163 9.60 6.91 -17.10
N PRO A 164 8.66 6.12 -16.55
CA PRO A 164 9.02 4.95 -15.75
C PRO A 164 9.95 3.99 -16.51
N VAL A 165 10.77 3.24 -15.75
CA VAL A 165 11.57 2.11 -16.28
C VAL A 165 10.70 0.88 -16.51
N GLN A 166 9.72 0.68 -15.61
CA GLN A 166 8.83 -0.47 -15.67
C GLN A 166 7.86 -0.35 -16.87
N ASP A 167 7.65 -1.46 -17.57
CA ASP A 167 6.77 -1.55 -18.74
C ASP A 167 5.51 -2.36 -18.39
N PRO A 168 4.30 -1.88 -18.70
CA PRO A 168 3.98 -0.58 -19.32
C PRO A 168 4.10 0.61 -18.36
N HIS A 169 4.15 0.37 -17.05
CA HIS A 169 4.29 1.36 -15.97
C HIS A 169 4.44 0.64 -14.61
N PRO A 170 4.82 1.34 -13.52
CA PRO A 170 4.81 0.78 -12.17
C PRO A 170 3.46 0.13 -11.82
N PRO A 171 3.44 -1.01 -11.12
CA PRO A 171 2.21 -1.64 -10.68
C PRO A 171 1.35 -0.66 -9.85
N ILE A 172 0.04 -0.63 -10.14
CA ILE A 172 -0.93 0.18 -9.41
C ILE A 172 -1.76 -0.74 -8.51
N TRP A 173 -1.68 -0.54 -7.19
CA TRP A 173 -2.50 -1.25 -6.22
C TRP A 173 -3.58 -0.35 -5.66
N VAL A 174 -4.82 -0.83 -5.65
CA VAL A 174 -5.97 -0.05 -5.20
C VAL A 174 -6.45 -0.52 -3.84
N GLY A 175 -6.39 0.37 -2.86
CA GLY A 175 -6.86 0.14 -1.49
C GLY A 175 -8.38 0.23 -1.35
N GLY A 176 -8.90 -0.46 -0.33
CA GLY A 176 -10.30 -0.44 0.07
C GLY A 176 -11.07 -1.72 -0.29
N ALA A 177 -12.21 -1.90 0.39
CA ALA A 177 -13.04 -3.12 0.31
C ALA A 177 -14.48 -2.86 -0.19
N SER A 178 -14.81 -1.62 -0.59
CA SER A 178 -16.11 -1.31 -1.19
C SER A 178 -16.16 -1.71 -2.67
N ASP A 179 -17.37 -1.91 -3.20
CA ASP A 179 -17.59 -2.17 -4.64
C ASP A 179 -16.91 -1.13 -5.53
N ALA A 180 -16.97 0.15 -5.14
CA ALA A 180 -16.30 1.23 -5.86
C ALA A 180 -14.76 1.09 -5.86
N ALA A 181 -14.17 0.62 -4.77
CA ALA A 181 -12.74 0.35 -4.69
C ALA A 181 -12.36 -0.89 -5.51
N MET A 182 -13.14 -1.96 -5.43
CA MET A 182 -12.95 -3.18 -6.23
C MET A 182 -13.06 -2.88 -7.73
N ARG A 183 -14.08 -2.13 -8.16
CA ARG A 183 -14.23 -1.69 -9.55
C ARG A 183 -13.05 -0.86 -10.02
N ARG A 184 -12.53 0.04 -9.17
CA ARG A 184 -11.33 0.82 -9.46
C ARG A 184 -10.09 -0.07 -9.62
N ALA A 185 -9.94 -1.10 -8.77
CA ALA A 185 -8.86 -2.07 -8.88
C ALA A 185 -8.94 -2.84 -10.21
N VAL A 186 -10.13 -3.24 -10.62
CA VAL A 186 -10.39 -3.92 -11.90
C VAL A 186 -10.09 -3.01 -13.10
N CYS A 187 -10.58 -1.76 -13.10
CA CYS A 187 -10.48 -0.88 -14.26
C CYS A 187 -9.11 -0.23 -14.43
N TYR A 188 -8.39 0.05 -13.34
CA TYR A 188 -7.17 0.86 -13.38
C TYR A 188 -5.97 0.21 -12.71
N GLY A 189 -6.19 -0.78 -11.83
CA GLY A 189 -5.14 -1.40 -11.04
C GLY A 189 -4.62 -2.71 -11.62
N SER A 190 -3.42 -3.09 -11.20
CA SER A 190 -2.89 -4.44 -11.34
C SER A 190 -3.07 -5.29 -10.06
N GLY A 191 -3.38 -4.64 -8.93
CA GLY A 191 -3.60 -5.30 -7.65
C GLY A 191 -4.73 -4.68 -6.82
N TRP A 192 -5.50 -5.54 -6.15
CA TRP A 192 -6.46 -5.15 -5.14
C TRP A 192 -5.82 -5.28 -3.75
N HIS A 193 -5.86 -4.18 -2.96
CA HIS A 193 -5.13 -4.02 -1.71
C HIS A 193 -6.07 -3.71 -0.52
N PRO A 194 -6.94 -4.66 -0.13
CA PRO A 194 -7.81 -4.49 1.04
C PRO A 194 -7.01 -4.54 2.34
N ILE A 195 -7.53 -3.86 3.38
CA ILE A 195 -6.88 -3.81 4.70
C ILE A 195 -7.81 -4.37 5.78
N ARG A 196 -7.22 -4.82 6.91
CA ARG A 196 -7.95 -5.28 8.12
C ARG A 196 -8.99 -6.35 7.80
N ILE A 197 -8.60 -7.31 7.01
CA ILE A 197 -9.48 -8.39 6.55
C ILE A 197 -9.49 -9.57 7.53
N LYS A 198 -10.59 -10.31 7.55
CA LYS A 198 -10.64 -11.71 8.02
C LYS A 198 -10.40 -12.63 6.81
N VAL A 199 -9.66 -13.72 7.00
CA VAL A 199 -9.44 -14.70 5.93
C VAL A 199 -10.77 -15.25 5.41
N SER A 200 -11.72 -15.53 6.30
CA SER A 200 -13.07 -15.97 5.94
C SER A 200 -13.81 -14.97 5.07
N TRP A 201 -13.76 -13.67 5.42
CA TRP A 201 -14.39 -12.63 4.61
C TRP A 201 -13.74 -12.54 3.21
N LEU A 202 -12.42 -12.64 3.12
CA LEU A 202 -11.72 -12.59 1.83
C LEU A 202 -12.17 -13.76 0.95
N ARG A 203 -12.25 -14.98 1.52
CA ARG A 203 -12.68 -16.22 0.84
C ARG A 203 -14.14 -16.17 0.41
N ASP A 204 -15.05 -15.82 1.35
CA ASP A 204 -16.48 -16.04 1.20
C ASP A 204 -17.21 -14.82 0.59
N THR A 205 -16.58 -13.64 0.61
CA THR A 205 -17.21 -12.40 0.17
C THR A 205 -16.29 -11.59 -0.76
N GLY A 206 -15.07 -11.30 -0.34
CA GLY A 206 -14.19 -10.36 -1.03
C GLY A 206 -13.80 -10.84 -2.43
N ILE A 207 -13.25 -12.05 -2.55
CA ILE A 207 -12.82 -12.63 -3.83
C ILE A 207 -14.02 -12.89 -4.74
N PRO A 208 -15.13 -13.52 -4.31
CA PRO A 208 -16.32 -13.67 -5.13
C PRO A 208 -16.84 -12.34 -5.68
N ARG A 209 -16.95 -11.31 -4.83
CA ARG A 209 -17.44 -9.99 -5.25
C ARG A 209 -16.50 -9.30 -6.24
N LEU A 210 -15.18 -9.38 -6.02
CA LEU A 210 -14.20 -8.85 -6.98
C LEU A 210 -14.30 -9.54 -8.34
N THR A 211 -14.50 -10.86 -8.34
CA THR A 211 -14.66 -11.66 -9.56
C THR A 211 -15.94 -11.29 -10.33
N GLU A 212 -17.06 -11.10 -9.62
CA GLU A 212 -18.32 -10.63 -10.23
C GLU A 212 -18.14 -9.26 -10.90
N ILE A 213 -17.47 -8.32 -10.21
CA ILE A 213 -17.21 -6.98 -10.76
C ILE A 213 -16.31 -7.07 -11.98
N ALA A 214 -15.25 -7.89 -11.93
CA ALA A 214 -14.33 -8.07 -13.06
C ALA A 214 -15.07 -8.65 -14.28
N ALA A 215 -15.93 -9.64 -14.07
CA ALA A 215 -16.76 -10.22 -15.12
C ALA A 215 -17.75 -9.20 -15.72
N ALA A 216 -18.37 -8.35 -14.88
CA ALA A 216 -19.29 -7.30 -15.33
C ALA A 216 -18.58 -6.21 -16.15
N GLU A 217 -17.31 -5.90 -15.84
CA GLU A 217 -16.49 -4.95 -16.59
C GLU A 217 -15.81 -5.59 -17.83
N GLY A 218 -15.87 -6.91 -17.98
CA GLY A 218 -15.18 -7.64 -19.07
C GLY A 218 -13.66 -7.60 -18.96
N LEU A 219 -13.13 -7.47 -17.73
CA LEU A 219 -11.71 -7.32 -17.43
C LEU A 219 -11.19 -8.47 -16.55
N PRO A 220 -9.87 -8.74 -16.54
CA PRO A 220 -9.29 -9.76 -15.67
C PRO A 220 -9.40 -9.36 -14.19
N VAL A 221 -9.45 -10.36 -13.31
CA VAL A 221 -9.36 -10.15 -11.85
C VAL A 221 -7.95 -9.66 -11.51
N PRO A 222 -7.79 -8.52 -10.82
CA PRO A 222 -6.49 -8.04 -10.41
C PRO A 222 -5.85 -8.94 -9.35
N ALA A 223 -4.53 -8.88 -9.22
CA ALA A 223 -3.78 -9.62 -8.22
C ALA A 223 -4.29 -9.32 -6.80
N LEU A 224 -4.34 -10.35 -5.95
CA LEU A 224 -4.73 -10.20 -4.55
C LEU A 224 -3.51 -9.80 -3.72
N CYS A 225 -3.56 -8.58 -3.14
CA CYS A 225 -2.44 -7.96 -2.43
C CYS A 225 -2.88 -7.43 -1.05
N PRO A 226 -3.48 -8.23 -0.14
CA PRO A 226 -4.02 -7.71 1.11
C PRO A 226 -2.93 -7.15 2.04
N ARG A 227 -3.29 -6.10 2.80
CA ARG A 227 -2.56 -5.61 3.97
C ARG A 227 -3.21 -6.18 5.22
N ILE A 228 -2.47 -7.01 5.94
CA ILE A 228 -2.92 -7.64 7.18
C ILE A 228 -2.19 -7.05 8.38
N ARG A 229 -2.80 -7.13 9.56
CA ARG A 229 -2.10 -6.78 10.80
C ARG A 229 -1.04 -7.81 11.12
N LEU A 230 0.06 -7.38 11.72
CA LEU A 230 0.99 -8.27 12.38
C LEU A 230 1.01 -7.95 13.87
N ARG A 231 0.35 -8.80 14.66
CA ARG A 231 0.34 -8.73 16.11
C ARG A 231 0.50 -10.14 16.70
N LEU A 232 1.70 -10.44 17.15
CA LEU A 232 1.98 -11.72 17.80
C LEU A 232 1.58 -11.66 19.28
N THR A 233 0.94 -12.72 19.77
CA THR A 233 0.50 -12.88 21.16
C THR A 233 1.00 -14.20 21.73
N ASP A 234 1.22 -14.26 23.07
CA ASP A 234 1.65 -15.47 23.76
C ASP A 234 0.52 -16.51 23.88
N ALA A 235 -0.74 -16.05 23.90
CA ALA A 235 -1.92 -16.90 23.98
C ALA A 235 -2.78 -16.75 22.74
N PRO A 236 -3.49 -17.81 22.32
CA PRO A 236 -4.34 -17.77 21.15
C PRO A 236 -5.50 -16.80 21.34
N LEU A 237 -5.82 -16.06 20.28
CA LEU A 237 -6.98 -15.18 20.20
C LEU A 237 -8.22 -15.94 19.73
N PRO A 238 -9.43 -15.56 20.20
CA PRO A 238 -10.69 -16.14 19.72
C PRO A 238 -10.87 -15.90 18.21
N GLU A 239 -11.18 -16.96 17.45
CA GLU A 239 -11.30 -16.89 15.98
C GLU A 239 -12.41 -15.94 15.49
N GLY A 240 -13.50 -15.79 16.27
CA GLY A 240 -14.63 -14.94 15.89
C GLY A 240 -14.28 -13.46 15.74
N ASP A 241 -13.36 -12.96 16.54
CA ASP A 241 -13.00 -11.54 16.60
C ASP A 241 -11.69 -11.21 15.89
N ARG A 242 -10.89 -12.21 15.63
CA ARG A 242 -9.55 -12.10 15.05
C ARG A 242 -9.60 -11.68 13.57
N ILE A 243 -8.74 -10.75 13.21
CA ILE A 243 -8.42 -10.47 11.80
C ILE A 243 -7.10 -11.16 11.42
N ALA A 244 -6.85 -11.29 10.12
CA ALA A 244 -5.66 -11.94 9.60
C ALA A 244 -4.38 -11.29 10.13
N GLY A 245 -3.44 -12.14 10.59
CA GLY A 245 -2.12 -11.73 11.08
C GLY A 245 -2.07 -11.42 12.59
N GLU A 246 -3.16 -11.60 13.33
CA GLU A 246 -3.19 -11.47 14.80
C GLU A 246 -3.24 -12.85 15.48
N GLY A 247 -2.54 -13.00 16.60
CA GLY A 247 -2.58 -14.20 17.43
C GLY A 247 -1.23 -14.82 17.68
N THR A 248 -1.22 -16.11 18.06
CA THR A 248 0.05 -16.84 18.20
C THR A 248 0.72 -17.06 16.86
N VAL A 249 1.99 -17.47 16.86
CA VAL A 249 2.74 -17.79 15.64
C VAL A 249 2.00 -18.84 14.81
N GLU A 250 1.39 -19.85 15.45
CA GLU A 250 0.62 -20.91 14.79
C GLU A 250 -0.65 -20.35 14.11
N GLN A 251 -1.35 -19.40 14.78
CA GLN A 251 -2.53 -18.77 14.20
C GLN A 251 -2.14 -17.92 12.97
N VAL A 252 -1.06 -17.14 13.09
CA VAL A 252 -0.56 -16.33 11.98
C VAL A 252 -0.03 -17.19 10.83
N LEU A 253 0.65 -18.31 11.13
CA LEU A 253 1.06 -19.30 10.14
C LEU A 253 -0.15 -19.87 9.38
N GLY A 254 -1.23 -20.20 10.12
CA GLY A 254 -2.50 -20.64 9.53
C GLY A 254 -3.11 -19.60 8.58
N ASP A 255 -3.12 -18.33 8.98
CA ASP A 255 -3.59 -17.23 8.13
C ASP A 255 -2.75 -17.11 6.85
N MET A 256 -1.42 -17.14 6.96
CA MET A 256 -0.53 -17.00 5.81
C MET A 256 -0.71 -18.14 4.82
N ARG A 257 -0.83 -19.39 5.30
CA ARG A 257 -1.14 -20.56 4.45
C ARG A 257 -2.51 -20.43 3.77
N ALA A 258 -3.51 -19.94 4.49
CA ALA A 258 -4.83 -19.71 3.92
C ALA A 258 -4.82 -18.61 2.84
N LEU A 259 -4.11 -17.51 3.06
CA LEU A 259 -3.94 -16.45 2.07
C LEU A 259 -3.20 -16.94 0.82
N GLU A 260 -2.16 -17.76 0.99
CA GLU A 260 -1.44 -18.39 -0.12
C GLU A 260 -2.37 -19.33 -0.92
N ALA A 261 -3.15 -20.18 -0.23
CA ALA A 261 -4.12 -21.08 -0.86
C ALA A 261 -5.25 -20.33 -1.59
N LEU A 262 -5.62 -19.13 -1.16
CA LEU A 262 -6.57 -18.26 -1.84
C LEU A 262 -5.97 -17.55 -3.07
N GLY A 263 -4.70 -17.76 -3.38
CA GLY A 263 -4.02 -17.17 -4.52
C GLY A 263 -3.56 -15.73 -4.31
N CYS A 264 -3.38 -15.30 -3.06
CA CYS A 264 -2.74 -14.00 -2.80
C CYS A 264 -1.31 -14.01 -3.37
N THR A 265 -1.03 -13.07 -4.25
CA THR A 265 0.30 -12.93 -4.85
C THR A 265 1.27 -12.17 -3.96
N HIS A 266 0.72 -11.22 -3.18
CA HIS A 266 1.47 -10.39 -2.25
C HIS A 266 0.69 -10.25 -0.94
N VAL A 267 1.39 -10.15 0.18
CA VAL A 267 0.83 -9.79 1.48
C VAL A 267 1.69 -8.71 2.11
N LEU A 268 1.08 -7.64 2.59
CA LEU A 268 1.77 -6.60 3.33
C LEU A 268 1.49 -6.75 4.83
N LEU A 269 2.53 -6.92 5.62
CA LEU A 269 2.47 -6.99 7.08
C LEU A 269 2.47 -5.58 7.67
N ASP A 270 1.49 -5.29 8.52
CA ASP A 270 1.35 -4.02 9.21
C ASP A 270 1.41 -4.22 10.72
N THR A 271 2.49 -3.77 11.33
CA THR A 271 2.71 -3.87 12.79
C THR A 271 2.02 -2.75 13.56
N TYR A 272 1.42 -1.75 12.88
CA TYR A 272 0.59 -0.72 13.48
C TYR A 272 -0.88 -1.17 13.53
N TYR A 273 -1.45 -1.27 14.73
CA TYR A 273 -2.80 -1.75 14.99
C TYR A 273 -3.67 -0.76 15.79
N ASP A 274 -3.56 0.52 15.44
CA ASP A 274 -4.26 1.65 16.09
C ASP A 274 -3.85 1.87 17.57
N ASP A 275 -2.75 1.25 18.00
CA ASP A 275 -2.15 1.53 19.29
C ASP A 275 -1.04 2.56 19.13
N ILE A 276 -1.27 3.76 19.59
CA ILE A 276 -0.30 4.87 19.54
C ILE A 276 1.02 4.49 20.21
N GLU A 277 1.00 3.67 21.26
CA GLU A 277 2.22 3.21 21.93
C GLU A 277 3.09 2.34 21.03
N ALA A 278 2.51 1.61 20.05
CA ALA A 278 3.27 0.87 19.06
C ALA A 278 4.17 1.78 18.19
N THR A 279 3.81 3.05 18.04
CA THR A 279 4.66 4.03 17.34
C THR A 279 5.85 4.53 18.16
N ARG A 280 5.92 4.18 19.44
CA ARG A 280 7.03 4.51 20.35
C ARG A 280 8.03 3.38 20.52
N ASN A 281 7.59 2.14 20.28
CA ASN A 281 8.42 0.93 20.45
C ASN A 281 8.56 0.18 19.11
N VAL A 282 9.33 0.77 18.19
CA VAL A 282 9.56 0.18 16.87
C VAL A 282 10.40 -1.11 16.92
N GLU A 283 11.20 -1.33 17.96
CA GLU A 283 11.94 -2.57 18.15
C GLU A 283 11.03 -3.78 18.33
N ALA A 284 9.84 -3.60 18.94
CA ALA A 284 8.84 -4.65 19.04
C ALA A 284 8.35 -5.08 17.65
N SER A 285 8.13 -4.12 16.75
CA SER A 285 7.79 -4.39 15.36
C SER A 285 8.89 -5.16 14.64
N TRP A 286 10.14 -4.75 14.80
CA TRP A 286 11.29 -5.43 14.17
C TRP A 286 11.46 -6.88 14.68
N ARG A 287 11.23 -7.13 15.97
CA ARG A 287 11.23 -8.50 16.53
C ARG A 287 10.13 -9.35 15.92
N MET A 288 8.91 -8.83 15.77
CA MET A 288 7.82 -9.57 15.12
C MET A 288 8.17 -9.92 13.67
N LEU A 289 8.80 -9.02 12.91
CA LEU A 289 9.26 -9.30 11.56
C LEU A 289 10.34 -10.39 11.53
N ALA A 290 11.28 -10.40 12.47
CA ALA A 290 12.27 -11.46 12.57
C ALA A 290 11.62 -12.82 12.86
N VAL A 291 10.67 -12.89 13.80
CA VAL A 291 9.90 -14.12 14.09
C VAL A 291 9.15 -14.61 12.84
N MET A 292 8.52 -13.71 12.10
CA MET A 292 7.83 -14.08 10.84
C MET A 292 8.80 -14.68 9.83
N ALA A 293 9.97 -14.08 9.61
CA ALA A 293 10.97 -14.56 8.67
C ALA A 293 11.57 -15.93 9.10
N GLU A 294 11.74 -16.16 10.41
CA GLU A 294 12.32 -17.37 10.94
C GLU A 294 11.33 -18.55 11.03
N GLN A 295 10.08 -18.28 11.44
CA GLN A 295 9.16 -19.35 11.84
C GLN A 295 7.95 -19.53 10.90
N VAL A 296 7.60 -18.51 10.12
CA VAL A 296 6.37 -18.52 9.30
C VAL A 296 6.65 -18.49 7.81
N LEU A 297 7.68 -17.76 7.39
CA LEU A 297 7.92 -17.46 5.98
C LEU A 297 9.21 -18.10 5.48
N ASP A 298 9.19 -18.60 4.25
CA ASP A 298 10.38 -18.87 3.45
C ASP A 298 10.48 -17.77 2.37
N LEU A 299 11.06 -16.66 2.77
CA LEU A 299 11.12 -15.46 1.92
C LEU A 299 11.95 -15.67 0.65
N ALA A 300 12.98 -16.54 0.71
CA ALA A 300 13.83 -16.85 -0.44
C ALA A 300 13.10 -17.64 -1.53
N ASN A 301 12.19 -18.53 -1.12
CA ASN A 301 11.38 -19.35 -2.01
C ASN A 301 9.97 -18.79 -2.25
N GLU A 302 9.65 -17.63 -1.67
CA GLU A 302 8.33 -16.98 -1.76
C GLU A 302 7.17 -17.86 -1.30
N THR A 303 7.37 -18.70 -0.26
CA THR A 303 6.37 -19.63 0.28
C THR A 303 6.15 -19.45 1.77
N VAL A 304 5.06 -20.04 2.28
CA VAL A 304 4.78 -20.17 3.70
C VAL A 304 5.33 -21.51 4.19
N ARG A 305 5.94 -21.55 5.40
CA ARG A 305 6.53 -22.76 5.99
C ARG A 305 5.49 -23.83 6.36
#